data_1a0295c14ea488dca8a955d8e3c926c6
#
_entry.id   1a0295c14ea488dca8a955d8e3c926c6
#
_cell.length_a   1.000
_cell.length_b   1.000
_cell.length_c   1.000
_cell.angle_alpha   90.00
_cell.angle_beta   90.00
_cell.angle_gamma   90.00
#
_symmetry.space_group_name_H-M   'P 1'
#
loop_
_entity.id
_entity.type
_entity.pdbx_description
1 polymer ?
#
loop_
_entity_poly.entity_id
_entity_poly.type
_entity_poly.pdbx_seq_one_letter_code
_entity_poly.pdbx_strand_id
1 'polypeptide(L)'
;MHLNPYIFEFIGTLVLVLFGDGVCAACSLNKSKAKGGGWVVIALAWGLAVMMGVLIAGPVSGAHLNPAVTLGLAVAGKFAWGQVLGYIVAQMLGGFVGALLVYVFYKDHYKATSDEPDTMLGTFCTMPAIWNPWRNFLSELIATTLLVFIILAIGFEGNAFQVSGAAASTGAIGAWPVTCLIMALGMSLGGTTGYAMNPARDLSPRCAHAILPIPGKRDSGWNYSWVPVAGPMLGACLAAGLFLLVF
;
A
#
# COMPACT_ATOMS: atom_id res chain seq x y z
N MET A 1 3.17 -29.98 -0.33
CA MET A 1 2.23 -29.05 -0.98
C MET A 1 3.04 -27.85 -1.45
N HIS A 2 3.15 -27.63 -2.76
CA HIS A 2 3.85 -26.44 -3.27
C HIS A 2 2.92 -25.23 -3.10
N LEU A 3 3.27 -24.35 -2.16
CA LEU A 3 2.53 -23.11 -1.92
C LEU A 3 2.80 -22.15 -3.08
N ASN A 4 1.76 -21.61 -3.69
CA ASN A 4 1.87 -20.73 -4.85
C ASN A 4 2.06 -19.26 -4.40
N PRO A 5 3.21 -18.62 -4.64
CA PRO A 5 3.49 -17.27 -4.19
C PRO A 5 2.48 -16.23 -4.70
N TYR A 6 1.92 -16.41 -5.89
CA TYR A 6 0.92 -15.49 -6.43
C TYR A 6 -0.38 -15.46 -5.61
N ILE A 7 -0.80 -16.61 -5.08
CA ILE A 7 -1.97 -16.68 -4.17
C ILE A 7 -1.68 -15.90 -2.89
N PHE A 8 -0.47 -15.99 -2.36
CA PHE A 8 -0.10 -15.27 -1.15
C PHE A 8 0.06 -13.76 -1.37
N GLU A 9 0.56 -13.32 -2.53
CA GLU A 9 0.53 -11.91 -2.92
C GLU A 9 -0.91 -11.39 -3.06
N PHE A 10 -1.81 -12.18 -3.65
CA PHE A 10 -3.22 -11.84 -3.75
C PHE A 10 -3.86 -11.70 -2.36
N ILE A 11 -3.73 -12.70 -1.49
CA ILE A 11 -4.34 -12.67 -0.15
C ILE A 11 -3.72 -11.58 0.71
N GLY A 12 -2.40 -11.43 0.70
CA GLY A 12 -1.70 -10.40 1.46
C GLY A 12 -2.12 -9.00 1.05
N THR A 13 -2.24 -8.72 -0.26
CA THR A 13 -2.69 -7.42 -0.76
C THR A 13 -4.18 -7.18 -0.50
N LEU A 14 -5.00 -8.23 -0.59
CA LEU A 14 -6.42 -8.17 -0.20
C LEU A 14 -6.56 -7.71 1.26
N VAL A 15 -5.84 -8.35 2.18
CA VAL A 15 -5.87 -8.01 3.61
C VAL A 15 -5.32 -6.62 3.86
N LEU A 16 -4.22 -6.25 3.19
CA LEU A 16 -3.65 -4.91 3.28
C LEU A 16 -4.68 -3.84 2.90
N VAL A 17 -5.35 -3.99 1.77
CA VAL A 17 -6.35 -3.01 1.30
C VAL A 17 -7.62 -3.06 2.15
N LEU A 18 -8.09 -4.24 2.57
CA LEU A 18 -9.25 -4.36 3.43
C LEU A 18 -9.09 -3.60 4.75
N PHE A 19 -7.93 -3.70 5.40
CA PHE A 19 -7.67 -2.94 6.63
C PHE A 19 -7.34 -1.48 6.37
N GLY A 20 -6.56 -1.18 5.33
CA GLY A 20 -6.13 0.18 5.02
C GLY A 20 -7.26 1.07 4.50
N ASP A 21 -8.01 0.64 3.52
CA ASP A 21 -9.21 1.36 3.07
C ASP A 21 -10.31 1.29 4.13
N GLY A 22 -10.36 0.19 4.89
CA GLY A 22 -11.27 0.02 6.02
C GLY A 22 -11.09 1.07 7.10
N VAL A 23 -9.86 1.42 7.49
CA VAL A 23 -9.63 2.51 8.47
C VAL A 23 -9.96 3.87 7.86
N CYS A 24 -9.70 4.08 6.57
CA CYS A 24 -10.13 5.31 5.89
C CYS A 24 -11.66 5.44 5.93
N ALA A 25 -12.40 4.37 5.66
CA ALA A 25 -13.86 4.33 5.78
C ALA A 25 -14.31 4.55 7.23
N ALA A 26 -13.68 3.88 8.20
CA ALA A 26 -13.99 4.03 9.61
C ALA A 26 -13.84 5.47 10.10
N CYS A 27 -12.75 6.14 9.73
CA CYS A 27 -12.44 7.50 10.18
C CYS A 27 -13.23 8.60 9.45
N SER A 28 -13.72 8.30 8.22
CA SER A 28 -14.28 9.34 7.34
C SER A 28 -15.79 9.24 7.13
N LEU A 29 -16.34 8.02 7.03
CA LEU A 29 -17.76 7.84 6.70
C LEU A 29 -18.70 8.23 7.85
N ASN A 30 -19.85 8.78 7.48
CA ASN A 30 -20.89 9.19 8.43
C ASN A 30 -21.39 8.01 9.28
N LYS A 31 -21.75 8.30 10.51
CA LYS A 31 -22.25 7.35 11.53
C LYS A 31 -21.28 6.24 11.93
N SER A 32 -20.03 6.27 11.43
CA SER A 32 -18.99 5.38 11.94
C SER A 32 -18.61 5.77 13.37
N LYS A 33 -18.40 4.78 14.24
CA LYS A 33 -17.95 5.00 15.63
C LYS A 33 -16.56 5.65 15.70
N ALA A 34 -15.74 5.47 14.66
CA ALA A 34 -14.40 6.03 14.56
C ALA A 34 -14.35 7.33 13.75
N LYS A 35 -15.50 7.88 13.29
CA LYS A 35 -15.51 9.12 12.51
C LYS A 35 -14.76 10.23 13.25
N GLY A 36 -13.86 10.90 12.55
CA GLY A 36 -13.02 11.94 13.13
C GLY A 36 -11.76 11.41 13.85
N GLY A 37 -11.45 10.12 13.76
CA GLY A 37 -10.24 9.52 14.36
C GLY A 37 -8.92 10.16 13.91
N GLY A 38 -8.91 10.79 12.74
CA GLY A 38 -7.83 11.63 12.27
C GLY A 38 -6.68 10.88 11.61
N TRP A 39 -5.73 11.68 11.08
CA TRP A 39 -4.64 11.18 10.24
C TRP A 39 -3.71 10.20 10.96
N VAL A 40 -3.45 10.41 12.25
CA VAL A 40 -2.56 9.53 13.03
C VAL A 40 -3.15 8.12 13.11
N VAL A 41 -4.44 7.98 13.39
CA VAL A 41 -5.12 6.67 13.41
C VAL A 41 -5.03 5.99 12.05
N ILE A 42 -5.25 6.73 10.96
CA ILE A 42 -5.14 6.22 9.59
C ILE A 42 -3.71 5.72 9.33
N ALA A 43 -2.69 6.53 9.64
CA ALA A 43 -1.30 6.17 9.38
C ALA A 43 -0.83 4.95 10.20
N LEU A 44 -1.21 4.87 11.47
CA LEU A 44 -0.93 3.70 12.33
C LEU A 44 -1.61 2.44 11.76
N ALA A 45 -2.88 2.53 11.41
CA ALA A 45 -3.63 1.38 10.90
C ALA A 45 -3.13 0.90 9.54
N TRP A 46 -2.67 1.80 8.64
CA TRP A 46 -2.02 1.39 7.39
C TRP A 46 -0.72 0.62 7.64
N GLY A 47 0.10 1.03 8.61
CA GLY A 47 1.28 0.25 9.00
C GLY A 47 0.91 -1.14 9.51
N LEU A 48 -0.11 -1.23 10.37
CA LEU A 48 -0.63 -2.52 10.86
C LEU A 48 -1.26 -3.36 9.73
N ALA A 49 -1.94 -2.74 8.76
CA ALA A 49 -2.47 -3.42 7.59
C ALA A 49 -1.36 -4.09 6.76
N VAL A 50 -0.24 -3.38 6.54
CA VAL A 50 0.96 -3.95 5.92
C VAL A 50 1.49 -5.11 6.74
N MET A 51 1.59 -4.97 8.07
CA MET A 51 2.03 -6.05 8.95
C MET A 51 1.20 -7.32 8.79
N MET A 52 -0.13 -7.21 8.76
CA MET A 52 -1.01 -8.37 8.59
C MET A 52 -0.80 -9.05 7.23
N GLY A 53 -0.66 -8.26 6.17
CA GLY A 53 -0.32 -8.79 4.84
C GLY A 53 1.03 -9.51 4.81
N VAL A 54 2.05 -8.91 5.44
CA VAL A 54 3.40 -9.50 5.54
C VAL A 54 3.40 -10.80 6.35
N LEU A 55 2.67 -10.87 7.45
CA LEU A 55 2.55 -12.10 8.26
C LEU A 55 1.93 -13.26 7.47
N ILE A 56 0.97 -12.96 6.58
CA ILE A 56 0.31 -13.98 5.75
C ILE A 56 1.21 -14.40 4.58
N ALA A 57 1.78 -13.44 3.86
CA ALA A 57 2.42 -13.67 2.58
C ALA A 57 3.94 -13.90 2.69
N GLY A 58 4.58 -13.32 3.70
CA GLY A 58 6.04 -13.30 3.87
C GLY A 58 6.70 -14.67 3.76
N PRO A 59 6.22 -15.70 4.48
CA PRO A 59 6.85 -17.04 4.46
C PRO A 59 6.85 -17.72 3.08
N VAL A 60 6.01 -17.28 2.14
CA VAL A 60 5.82 -17.97 0.84
C VAL A 60 6.25 -17.09 -0.33
N SER A 61 5.82 -15.82 -0.35
CA SER A 61 6.07 -14.92 -1.48
C SER A 61 7.13 -13.86 -1.22
N GLY A 62 7.55 -13.68 0.04
CA GLY A 62 8.35 -12.53 0.45
C GLY A 62 7.51 -11.27 0.70
N ALA A 63 6.19 -11.34 0.49
CA ALA A 63 5.22 -10.27 0.78
C ALA A 63 5.59 -8.91 0.18
N HIS A 64 5.70 -8.84 -1.13
CA HIS A 64 5.89 -7.56 -1.81
C HIS A 64 4.66 -6.67 -1.68
N LEU A 65 3.46 -7.21 -1.92
CA LEU A 65 2.12 -6.59 -1.75
C LEU A 65 1.99 -5.23 -2.47
N ASN A 66 2.92 -4.94 -3.39
CA ASN A 66 3.09 -3.64 -4.00
C ASN A 66 3.85 -3.76 -5.32
N PRO A 67 3.28 -3.36 -6.46
CA PRO A 67 3.96 -3.35 -7.76
C PRO A 67 5.28 -2.56 -7.77
N ALA A 68 5.35 -1.44 -7.04
CA ALA A 68 6.56 -0.63 -6.96
C ALA A 68 7.67 -1.36 -6.19
N VAL A 69 7.34 -2.00 -5.06
CA VAL A 69 8.29 -2.85 -4.32
C VAL A 69 8.77 -4.02 -5.18
N THR A 70 7.85 -4.69 -5.88
CA THR A 70 8.19 -5.81 -6.79
C THR A 70 9.17 -5.37 -7.87
N LEU A 71 8.91 -4.22 -8.51
CA LEU A 71 9.80 -3.65 -9.51
C LEU A 71 11.16 -3.25 -8.92
N GLY A 72 11.17 -2.55 -7.79
CA GLY A 72 12.40 -2.11 -7.13
C GLY A 72 13.31 -3.27 -6.74
N LEU A 73 12.75 -4.35 -6.19
CA LEU A 73 13.50 -5.57 -5.88
C LEU A 73 14.05 -6.24 -7.14
N ALA A 74 13.30 -6.25 -8.25
CA ALA A 74 13.76 -6.81 -9.52
C ALA A 74 14.91 -5.97 -10.11
N VAL A 75 14.81 -4.63 -10.09
CA VAL A 75 15.88 -3.73 -10.54
C VAL A 75 17.13 -3.87 -9.67
N ALA A 76 16.98 -4.06 -8.36
CA ALA A 76 18.09 -4.30 -7.44
C ALA A 76 18.69 -5.74 -7.54
N GLY A 77 18.19 -6.58 -8.47
CA GLY A 77 18.66 -7.97 -8.63
C GLY A 77 18.26 -8.92 -7.50
N LYS A 78 17.31 -8.51 -6.65
CA LYS A 78 16.84 -9.28 -5.49
C LYS A 78 15.57 -10.09 -5.80
N PHE A 79 15.00 -9.96 -7.00
CA PHE A 79 13.81 -10.68 -7.44
C PHE A 79 13.88 -11.03 -8.93
N ALA A 80 13.38 -12.21 -9.31
CA ALA A 80 13.44 -12.71 -10.68
C ALA A 80 12.43 -11.97 -11.59
N TRP A 81 12.90 -11.38 -12.69
CA TRP A 81 12.09 -10.65 -13.65
C TRP A 81 10.90 -11.45 -14.21
N GLY A 82 11.08 -12.77 -14.41
CA GLY A 82 10.00 -13.65 -14.92
C GLY A 82 8.79 -13.76 -13.99
N GLN A 83 8.92 -13.38 -12.72
CA GLN A 83 7.82 -13.41 -11.74
C GLN A 83 7.15 -12.04 -11.55
N VAL A 84 7.76 -10.95 -12.01
CA VAL A 84 7.30 -9.57 -11.77
C VAL A 84 5.86 -9.39 -12.21
N LEU A 85 5.52 -9.75 -13.46
CA LEU A 85 4.17 -9.57 -13.97
C LEU A 85 3.13 -10.37 -13.19
N GLY A 86 3.45 -11.61 -12.81
CA GLY A 86 2.55 -12.46 -12.02
C GLY A 86 2.25 -11.88 -10.64
N TYR A 87 3.27 -11.32 -9.97
CA TYR A 87 3.10 -10.62 -8.69
C TYR A 87 2.22 -9.39 -8.84
N ILE A 88 2.49 -8.53 -9.83
CA ILE A 88 1.69 -7.33 -10.08
C ILE A 88 0.22 -7.68 -10.32
N VAL A 89 -0.06 -8.68 -11.16
CA VAL A 89 -1.45 -9.12 -11.42
C VAL A 89 -2.12 -9.63 -10.14
N ALA A 90 -1.43 -10.47 -9.37
CA ALA A 90 -1.97 -10.99 -8.10
C ALA A 90 -2.27 -9.86 -7.09
N GLN A 91 -1.35 -8.90 -6.95
CA GLN A 91 -1.51 -7.73 -6.09
C GLN A 91 -2.69 -6.85 -6.53
N MET A 92 -2.80 -6.57 -7.84
CA MET A 92 -3.91 -5.78 -8.40
C MET A 92 -5.27 -6.45 -8.14
N LEU A 93 -5.38 -7.75 -8.35
CA LEU A 93 -6.60 -8.50 -8.07
C LEU A 93 -6.91 -8.53 -6.56
N GLY A 94 -5.88 -8.73 -5.72
CA GLY A 94 -6.04 -8.70 -4.27
C GLY A 94 -6.55 -7.36 -3.77
N GLY A 95 -5.94 -6.25 -4.20
CA GLY A 95 -6.38 -4.90 -3.85
C GLY A 95 -7.81 -4.60 -4.30
N PHE A 96 -8.17 -5.05 -5.50
CA PHE A 96 -9.52 -4.90 -6.02
C PHE A 96 -10.56 -5.62 -5.15
N VAL A 97 -10.32 -6.88 -4.81
CA VAL A 97 -11.23 -7.66 -3.94
C VAL A 97 -11.27 -7.08 -2.52
N GLY A 98 -10.14 -6.63 -1.98
CA GLY A 98 -10.08 -5.95 -0.69
C GLY A 98 -11.00 -4.73 -0.64
N ALA A 99 -10.97 -3.88 -1.66
CA ALA A 99 -11.84 -2.71 -1.78
C ALA A 99 -13.33 -3.06 -1.92
N LEU A 100 -13.66 -4.13 -2.67
CA LEU A 100 -15.04 -4.63 -2.73
C LEU A 100 -15.55 -5.05 -1.34
N LEU A 101 -14.71 -5.71 -0.56
CA LEU A 101 -15.07 -6.13 0.81
C LEU A 101 -15.25 -4.93 1.75
N VAL A 102 -14.44 -3.87 1.62
CA VAL A 102 -14.64 -2.62 2.35
C VAL A 102 -16.02 -2.03 2.04
N TYR A 103 -16.39 -1.97 0.76
CA TYR A 103 -17.72 -1.47 0.37
C TYR A 103 -18.84 -2.32 0.97
N VAL A 104 -18.73 -3.65 0.90
CA VAL A 104 -19.74 -4.54 1.50
C VAL A 104 -19.86 -4.31 3.01
N PHE A 105 -18.72 -4.19 3.70
CA PHE A 105 -18.66 -3.99 5.14
C PHE A 105 -19.25 -2.65 5.59
N TYR A 106 -19.00 -1.58 4.83
CA TYR A 106 -19.45 -0.20 5.15
C TYR A 106 -20.64 0.28 4.33
N LYS A 107 -21.40 -0.62 3.67
CA LYS A 107 -22.45 -0.27 2.70
C LYS A 107 -23.45 0.78 3.22
N ASP A 108 -23.94 0.61 4.45
CA ASP A 108 -24.90 1.55 5.04
C ASP A 108 -24.26 2.91 5.40
N HIS A 109 -22.96 2.91 5.71
CA HIS A 109 -22.19 4.13 5.97
C HIS A 109 -21.95 4.92 4.68
N TYR A 110 -21.68 4.25 3.56
CA TYR A 110 -21.61 4.89 2.24
C TYR A 110 -22.95 5.55 1.89
N LYS A 111 -24.07 4.86 2.12
CA LYS A 111 -25.40 5.44 1.93
C LYS A 111 -25.63 6.66 2.81
N ALA A 112 -25.15 6.64 4.06
CA ALA A 112 -25.25 7.75 4.99
C ALA A 112 -24.29 8.91 4.68
N THR A 113 -23.37 8.74 3.72
CA THR A 113 -22.35 9.72 3.29
C THR A 113 -22.59 10.16 1.83
N SER A 114 -23.74 9.88 1.25
CA SER A 114 -24.05 10.10 -0.17
C SER A 114 -23.97 11.56 -0.65
N ASP A 115 -23.94 12.51 0.24
CA ASP A 115 -23.77 13.94 0.02
C ASP A 115 -22.30 14.42 0.11
N GLU A 116 -21.38 13.51 0.42
CA GLU A 116 -19.94 13.78 0.53
C GLU A 116 -19.12 12.92 -0.47
N PRO A 117 -19.23 13.13 -1.79
CA PRO A 117 -18.62 12.26 -2.80
C PRO A 117 -17.08 12.19 -2.75
N ASP A 118 -16.41 13.26 -2.34
CA ASP A 118 -14.97 13.29 -2.16
C ASP A 118 -14.53 12.45 -0.96
N THR A 119 -15.27 12.51 0.13
CA THR A 119 -15.07 11.68 1.32
C THR A 119 -15.16 10.19 0.96
N MET A 120 -16.21 9.81 0.19
CA MET A 120 -16.36 8.42 -0.26
C MET A 120 -15.22 7.96 -1.16
N LEU A 121 -14.79 8.78 -2.14
CA LEU A 121 -13.65 8.46 -3.01
C LEU A 121 -12.36 8.26 -2.20
N GLY A 122 -12.11 9.13 -1.21
CA GLY A 122 -10.94 9.08 -0.34
C GLY A 122 -10.82 7.82 0.52
N THR A 123 -11.87 7.00 0.61
CA THR A 123 -11.81 5.69 1.29
C THR A 123 -11.33 4.57 0.38
N PHE A 124 -11.21 4.79 -0.92
CA PHE A 124 -10.73 3.81 -1.92
C PHE A 124 -9.34 4.16 -2.43
N CYS A 125 -9.12 5.42 -2.78
CA CYS A 125 -7.89 5.82 -3.45
C CYS A 125 -7.43 7.21 -2.99
N THR A 126 -6.16 7.50 -3.22
CA THR A 126 -5.56 8.75 -2.80
C THR A 126 -5.95 9.89 -3.74
N MET A 127 -6.15 11.06 -3.13
CA MET A 127 -6.31 12.32 -3.83
C MET A 127 -5.45 13.38 -3.15
N PRO A 128 -4.92 14.36 -3.90
CA PRO A 128 -4.04 15.36 -3.30
C PRO A 128 -4.82 16.35 -2.42
N ALA A 129 -4.20 16.77 -1.32
CA ALA A 129 -4.74 17.84 -0.49
C ALA A 129 -4.73 19.18 -1.25
N ILE A 130 -3.71 19.40 -2.09
CA ILE A 130 -3.59 20.55 -2.98
C ILE A 130 -3.33 20.03 -4.40
N TRP A 131 -4.18 20.45 -5.34
CA TRP A 131 -4.06 20.07 -6.74
C TRP A 131 -2.83 20.69 -7.41
N ASN A 132 -1.77 19.91 -7.53
CA ASN A 132 -0.59 20.22 -8.34
C ASN A 132 0.04 18.89 -8.80
N PRO A 133 -0.39 18.32 -9.93
CA PRO A 133 -0.01 16.96 -10.32
C PRO A 133 1.51 16.71 -10.37
N TRP A 134 2.31 17.69 -10.79
CA TRP A 134 3.76 17.54 -10.83
C TRP A 134 4.42 17.53 -9.44
N ARG A 135 3.96 18.38 -8.52
CA ARG A 135 4.45 18.36 -7.14
C ARG A 135 3.94 17.12 -6.40
N ASN A 136 2.71 16.70 -6.66
CA ASN A 136 2.15 15.48 -6.10
C ASN A 136 2.89 14.23 -6.61
N PHE A 137 3.26 14.21 -7.91
CA PHE A 137 4.13 13.18 -8.48
C PHE A 137 5.49 13.12 -7.77
N LEU A 138 6.14 14.26 -7.53
CA LEU A 138 7.40 14.32 -6.79
C LEU A 138 7.23 13.83 -5.34
N SER A 139 6.12 14.14 -4.68
CA SER A 139 5.82 13.63 -3.33
C SER A 139 5.73 12.10 -3.32
N GLU A 140 5.01 11.51 -4.26
CA GLU A 140 4.88 10.05 -4.39
C GLU A 140 6.21 9.39 -4.77
N LEU A 141 6.99 10.02 -5.68
CA LEU A 141 8.32 9.55 -6.07
C LEU A 141 9.27 9.53 -4.87
N ILE A 142 9.37 10.62 -4.11
CA ILE A 142 10.26 10.73 -2.94
C ILE A 142 9.84 9.72 -1.85
N ALA A 143 8.55 9.67 -1.52
CA ALA A 143 8.05 8.77 -0.48
C ALA A 143 8.31 7.30 -0.85
N THR A 144 8.10 6.92 -2.12
CA THR A 144 8.35 5.55 -2.56
C THR A 144 9.84 5.25 -2.69
N THR A 145 10.66 6.23 -3.07
CA THR A 145 12.13 6.06 -3.05
C THR A 145 12.60 5.70 -1.65
N LEU A 146 12.15 6.42 -0.63
CA LEU A 146 12.47 6.10 0.77
C LEU A 146 11.92 4.75 1.20
N LEU A 147 10.66 4.45 0.84
CA LEU A 147 10.05 3.16 1.14
C LEU A 147 10.91 1.99 0.63
N VAL A 148 11.21 1.97 -0.66
CA VAL A 148 11.90 0.83 -1.30
C VAL A 148 13.38 0.79 -0.90
N PHE A 149 14.04 1.95 -0.77
CA PHE A 149 15.42 2.01 -0.30
C PHE A 149 15.58 1.43 1.11
N ILE A 150 14.68 1.80 2.02
CA ILE A 150 14.73 1.30 3.40
C ILE A 150 14.34 -0.19 3.47
N ILE A 151 13.38 -0.66 2.64
CA ILE A 151 13.08 -2.10 2.54
C ILE A 151 14.33 -2.88 2.10
N LEU A 152 15.05 -2.40 1.07
CA LEU A 152 16.30 -3.01 0.61
C LEU A 152 17.38 -2.99 1.71
N ALA A 153 17.49 -1.89 2.45
CA ALA A 153 18.43 -1.76 3.56
C ALA A 153 18.09 -2.68 4.75
N ILE A 154 16.78 -2.87 5.06
CA ILE A 154 16.34 -3.84 6.09
C ILE A 154 16.75 -5.27 5.68
N GLY A 155 16.66 -5.61 4.41
CA GLY A 155 17.05 -6.92 3.87
C GLY A 155 18.56 -7.09 3.63
N PHE A 156 19.38 -6.07 3.90
CA PHE A 156 20.82 -6.14 3.74
C PHE A 156 21.46 -6.97 4.87
N GLU A 157 22.33 -7.89 4.53
CA GLU A 157 22.94 -8.86 5.48
C GLU A 157 23.65 -8.21 6.67
N GLY A 158 24.24 -7.01 6.47
CA GLY A 158 24.89 -6.22 7.51
C GLY A 158 23.93 -5.70 8.60
N ASN A 159 22.62 -5.64 8.31
CA ASN A 159 21.59 -5.23 9.26
C ASN A 159 20.92 -6.41 9.98
N ALA A 160 21.35 -7.65 9.68
CA ALA A 160 20.87 -8.81 10.39
C ALA A 160 21.27 -8.72 11.86
N PHE A 161 20.30 -8.66 12.78
CA PHE A 161 20.54 -8.80 14.21
C PHE A 161 21.13 -10.19 14.44
N GLN A 162 22.45 -10.27 14.56
CA GLN A 162 23.15 -11.49 14.93
C GLN A 162 22.97 -11.72 16.44
N VAL A 163 21.96 -12.46 16.83
CA VAL A 163 21.91 -13.01 18.20
C VAL A 163 22.74 -14.31 18.19
N SER A 164 23.98 -14.20 18.67
CA SER A 164 24.87 -15.33 19.03
C SER A 164 24.80 -16.55 18.11
N GLY A 165 25.30 -16.43 16.88
CA GLY A 165 25.73 -17.60 16.08
C GLY A 165 24.64 -18.52 15.48
N ALA A 166 23.36 -18.25 15.71
CA ALA A 166 22.24 -18.90 15.07
C ALA A 166 21.43 -17.87 14.27
N ALA A 167 21.10 -18.18 13.02
CA ALA A 167 20.11 -17.44 12.26
C ALA A 167 18.79 -17.51 13.01
N ALA A 168 18.54 -16.55 13.91
CA ALA A 168 17.29 -16.47 14.62
C ALA A 168 16.23 -16.09 13.61
N SER A 169 15.31 -17.01 13.33
CA SER A 169 14.06 -16.66 12.65
C SER A 169 13.40 -15.56 13.47
N THR A 170 13.30 -14.35 12.93
CA THR A 170 12.65 -13.23 13.60
C THR A 170 11.14 -13.47 13.74
N GLY A 171 10.59 -14.52 13.11
CA GLY A 171 9.19 -14.87 13.17
C GLY A 171 8.29 -13.67 12.85
N ALA A 172 7.22 -13.51 13.63
CA ALA A 172 6.26 -12.40 13.46
C ALA A 172 6.90 -11.00 13.70
N ILE A 173 7.98 -10.91 14.47
CA ILE A 173 8.70 -9.65 14.74
C ILE A 173 9.39 -9.12 13.48
N GLY A 174 9.74 -10.00 12.53
CA GLY A 174 10.37 -9.60 11.26
C GLY A 174 9.54 -8.63 10.40
N ALA A 175 8.23 -8.59 10.60
CA ALA A 175 7.35 -7.64 9.93
C ALA A 175 7.38 -6.22 10.57
N TRP A 176 7.86 -6.09 11.80
CA TRP A 176 7.78 -4.85 12.58
C TRP A 176 8.56 -3.68 11.97
N PRO A 177 9.79 -3.84 11.45
CA PRO A 177 10.52 -2.72 10.84
C PRO A 177 9.77 -2.10 9.65
N VAL A 178 9.19 -2.92 8.77
CA VAL A 178 8.40 -2.42 7.64
C VAL A 178 7.12 -1.76 8.13
N THR A 179 6.47 -2.30 9.16
CA THR A 179 5.31 -1.69 9.82
C THR A 179 5.62 -0.29 10.31
N CYS A 180 6.71 -0.12 11.07
CA CYS A 180 7.16 1.19 11.57
C CYS A 180 7.50 2.14 10.42
N LEU A 181 8.13 1.65 9.35
CA LEU A 181 8.44 2.43 8.17
C LEU A 181 7.17 3.01 7.52
N ILE A 182 6.14 2.19 7.31
CA ILE A 182 4.87 2.66 6.74
C ILE A 182 4.19 3.70 7.65
N MET A 183 4.19 3.48 8.98
CA MET A 183 3.68 4.45 9.94
C MET A 183 4.44 5.78 9.86
N ALA A 184 5.77 5.74 9.84
CA ALA A 184 6.61 6.92 9.77
C ALA A 184 6.38 7.70 8.47
N LEU A 185 6.34 7.02 7.32
CA LEU A 185 6.05 7.64 6.03
C LEU A 185 4.65 8.27 5.99
N GLY A 186 3.65 7.57 6.52
CA GLY A 186 2.28 8.08 6.57
C GLY A 186 2.15 9.33 7.43
N MET A 187 2.74 9.32 8.63
CA MET A 187 2.69 10.47 9.55
C MET A 187 3.52 11.65 9.06
N SER A 188 4.67 11.40 8.39
CA SER A 188 5.61 12.46 8.01
C SER A 188 5.37 13.01 6.60
N LEU A 189 5.10 12.14 5.62
CA LEU A 189 5.04 12.49 4.20
C LEU A 189 3.65 12.30 3.57
N GLY A 190 2.70 11.72 4.30
CA GLY A 190 1.40 11.40 3.76
C GLY A 190 0.45 12.59 3.59
N GLY A 191 0.70 13.71 4.24
CA GLY A 191 -0.21 14.85 4.27
C GLY A 191 -0.44 15.56 2.94
N THR A 192 0.44 15.36 1.94
CA THR A 192 0.34 16.01 0.63
C THR A 192 -0.56 15.27 -0.36
N THR A 193 -0.41 13.94 -0.41
CA THR A 193 -1.03 13.09 -1.44
C THR A 193 -1.83 11.91 -0.90
N GLY A 194 -1.73 11.64 0.39
CA GLY A 194 -2.26 10.41 0.97
C GLY A 194 -1.30 9.22 0.89
N TYR A 195 0.00 9.46 0.54
CA TYR A 195 1.08 8.46 0.48
C TYR A 195 0.64 7.12 -0.15
N ALA A 196 0.25 7.16 -1.40
CA ALA A 196 -0.14 5.95 -2.11
C ALA A 196 0.99 4.92 -2.12
N MET A 197 2.16 5.31 -2.62
CA MET A 197 3.41 4.53 -2.67
C MET A 197 3.26 3.10 -3.22
N ASN A 198 2.05 2.75 -3.68
CA ASN A 198 1.68 1.40 -4.07
C ASN A 198 0.58 1.45 -5.14
N PRO A 199 0.89 1.14 -6.41
CA PRO A 199 -0.13 1.13 -7.46
C PRO A 199 -1.31 0.17 -7.20
N ALA A 200 -1.09 -0.96 -6.54
CA ALA A 200 -2.18 -1.89 -6.23
C ALA A 200 -3.08 -1.37 -5.10
N ARG A 201 -2.54 -0.57 -4.18
CA ARG A 201 -3.28 0.07 -3.10
C ARG A 201 -4.11 1.28 -3.56
N ASP A 202 -3.81 1.85 -4.74
CA ASP A 202 -4.55 3.00 -5.28
C ASP A 202 -5.38 2.64 -6.51
N LEU A 203 -4.74 2.12 -7.56
CA LEU A 203 -5.41 1.87 -8.84
C LEU A 203 -6.47 0.76 -8.73
N SER A 204 -6.23 -0.29 -7.97
CA SER A 204 -7.20 -1.38 -7.81
C SER A 204 -8.48 -0.94 -7.08
N PRO A 205 -8.40 -0.27 -5.91
CA PRO A 205 -9.57 0.29 -5.26
C PRO A 205 -10.26 1.39 -6.09
N ARG A 206 -9.50 2.17 -6.87
CA ARG A 206 -10.05 3.16 -7.80
C ARG A 206 -10.92 2.50 -8.87
N CYS A 207 -10.47 1.36 -9.41
CA CYS A 207 -11.27 0.52 -10.32
C CYS A 207 -12.52 -0.02 -9.62
N ALA A 208 -12.41 -0.48 -8.38
CA ALA A 208 -13.56 -0.94 -7.60
C ALA A 208 -14.58 0.19 -7.38
N HIS A 209 -14.11 1.40 -6.99
CA HIS A 209 -14.99 2.57 -6.86
C HIS A 209 -15.72 2.89 -8.17
N ALA A 210 -15.04 2.74 -9.32
CA ALA A 210 -15.66 3.05 -10.62
C ALA A 210 -16.87 2.17 -10.93
N ILE A 211 -16.80 0.88 -10.60
CA ILE A 211 -17.86 -0.08 -10.92
C ILE A 211 -18.93 -0.26 -9.83
N LEU A 212 -18.58 0.02 -8.56
CA LEU A 212 -19.50 -0.17 -7.44
C LEU A 212 -20.70 0.80 -7.50
N PRO A 213 -21.91 0.35 -7.16
CA PRO A 213 -23.11 1.18 -7.14
C PRO A 213 -23.20 2.02 -5.85
N ILE A 214 -22.23 2.90 -5.65
CA ILE A 214 -22.19 3.77 -4.45
C ILE A 214 -23.13 4.95 -4.66
N PRO A 215 -24.12 5.16 -3.80
CA PRO A 215 -25.05 6.29 -3.92
C PRO A 215 -24.33 7.63 -3.81
N GLY A 216 -24.59 8.55 -4.74
CA GLY A 216 -24.01 9.90 -4.70
C GLY A 216 -22.52 9.98 -5.04
N LYS A 217 -21.89 8.90 -5.49
CA LYS A 217 -20.46 8.93 -5.84
C LYS A 217 -20.18 9.89 -7.00
N ARG A 218 -19.00 10.50 -6.99
CA ARG A 218 -18.41 11.22 -8.13
C ARG A 218 -17.65 10.28 -9.07
N ASP A 219 -17.01 10.81 -10.10
CA ASP A 219 -16.02 10.08 -10.89
C ASP A 219 -14.85 9.61 -10.01
N SER A 220 -14.14 8.60 -10.49
CA SER A 220 -13.05 7.97 -9.72
C SER A 220 -11.72 8.74 -9.77
N GLY A 221 -11.70 10.00 -10.20
CA GLY A 221 -10.49 10.84 -10.24
C GLY A 221 -9.42 10.33 -11.20
N TRP A 222 -9.83 9.85 -12.39
CA TRP A 222 -8.91 9.24 -13.37
C TRP A 222 -7.82 10.19 -13.86
N ASN A 223 -8.10 11.49 -13.89
CA ASN A 223 -7.14 12.53 -14.24
C ASN A 223 -5.94 12.62 -13.27
N TYR A 224 -6.08 12.06 -12.07
CA TYR A 224 -5.01 11.99 -11.07
C TYR A 224 -4.35 10.60 -11.01
N SER A 225 -4.99 9.55 -11.49
CA SER A 225 -4.58 8.14 -11.28
C SER A 225 -3.15 7.81 -11.74
N TRP A 226 -2.59 8.56 -12.68
CA TRP A 226 -1.22 8.38 -13.15
C TRP A 226 -0.17 8.71 -12.08
N VAL A 227 -0.47 9.66 -11.17
CA VAL A 227 0.45 10.09 -10.09
C VAL A 227 0.78 8.94 -9.15
N PRO A 228 -0.22 8.26 -8.51
CA PRO A 228 0.04 7.14 -7.61
C PRO A 228 0.50 5.85 -8.31
N VAL A 229 0.62 5.87 -9.64
CA VAL A 229 1.24 4.79 -10.42
C VAL A 229 2.65 5.16 -10.85
N ALA A 230 2.82 6.24 -11.61
CA ALA A 230 4.10 6.62 -12.18
C ALA A 230 5.11 7.08 -11.11
N GLY A 231 4.66 7.85 -10.12
CA GLY A 231 5.53 8.30 -9.01
C GLY A 231 6.15 7.12 -8.25
N PRO A 232 5.36 6.18 -7.73
CA PRO A 232 5.87 4.99 -7.07
C PRO A 232 6.76 4.11 -7.94
N MET A 233 6.38 3.84 -9.19
CA MET A 233 7.18 2.98 -10.08
C MET A 233 8.56 3.57 -10.35
N LEU A 234 8.64 4.88 -10.64
CA LEU A 234 9.92 5.56 -10.84
C LEU A 234 10.70 5.71 -9.54
N GLY A 235 10.02 5.99 -8.43
CA GLY A 235 10.63 6.05 -7.10
C GLY A 235 11.30 4.73 -6.71
N ALA A 236 10.68 3.61 -7.02
CA ALA A 236 11.24 2.28 -6.77
C ALA A 236 12.51 2.00 -7.60
N CYS A 237 12.51 2.39 -8.88
CA CYS A 237 13.72 2.29 -9.72
C CYS A 237 14.85 3.17 -9.20
N LEU A 238 14.56 4.40 -8.79
CA LEU A 238 15.54 5.31 -8.19
C LEU A 238 16.10 4.72 -6.87
N ALA A 239 15.24 4.17 -6.03
CA ALA A 239 15.66 3.52 -4.78
C ALA A 239 16.61 2.35 -5.02
N ALA A 240 16.30 1.49 -6.01
CA ALA A 240 17.16 0.38 -6.38
C ALA A 240 18.52 0.86 -6.90
N GLY A 241 18.55 1.89 -7.75
CA GLY A 241 19.79 2.50 -8.22
C GLY A 241 20.64 3.08 -7.09
N LEU A 242 20.02 3.82 -6.17
CA LEU A 242 20.70 4.35 -4.99
C LEU A 242 21.23 3.24 -4.08
N PHE A 243 20.45 2.18 -3.89
CA PHE A 243 20.89 1.02 -3.09
C PHE A 243 22.14 0.37 -3.69
N LEU A 244 22.16 0.13 -4.99
CA LEU A 244 23.32 -0.48 -5.69
C LEU A 244 24.55 0.42 -5.71
N LEU A 245 24.39 1.74 -5.46
CA LEU A 245 25.52 2.67 -5.37
C LEU A 245 26.12 2.73 -3.96
N VAL A 246 25.31 2.47 -2.93
CA VAL A 246 25.70 2.67 -1.51
C VAL A 246 26.11 1.37 -0.84
N PHE A 247 25.47 0.25 -1.22
CA PHE A 247 25.69 -1.09 -0.66
C PHE A 247 26.30 -2.06 -1.65
#